data_8aae43efb64bf331e962ab7aa0a29198
#
_entry.id   8aae43efb64bf331e962ab7aa0a29198
#
_cell.length_a   1.000
_cell.length_b   1.000
_cell.length_c   1.000
_cell.angle_alpha   90.00
_cell.angle_beta   90.00
_cell.angle_gamma   90.00
#
_symmetry.space_group_name_H-M   'P 1'
#
loop_
_entity.id
_entity.type
_entity.pdbx_description
1 polymer ?
#
loop_
_entity_poly.entity_id
_entity_poly.type
_entity_poly.pdbx_seq_one_letter_code
_entity_poly.pdbx_strand_id
1 'polypeptide(L)'
;VIFSSYHFGEQHFISKSNSKDYLLSLYYTSYGMLIFSMIFFSSQEEVIIIVNEITNVFVSNEFLNILFYSSIASTIILSFVMQFKKLITFNFFEEIILIILLFVIFNIASLIAGFAIYFIIWHSIPSLRDQIIELHSEFNTDNLVLYLKNSVLYWLVSIVSLFVLYYVVNDEKLFISLFFSFLAAIT
;
A
#
# COMPACT_ATOMS: atom_id res chain seq x y z
N VAL A 1 -6.91 -6.17 2.90
CA VAL A 1 -6.70 -5.71 1.51
C VAL A 1 -7.62 -4.55 1.17
N ILE A 2 -8.97 -4.60 1.35
CA ILE A 2 -9.90 -3.52 0.95
C ILE A 2 -9.59 -2.20 1.66
N PHE A 3 -9.43 -2.21 2.99
CA PHE A 3 -9.10 -1.00 3.76
C PHE A 3 -7.74 -0.42 3.35
N SER A 4 -6.73 -1.27 3.20
CA SER A 4 -5.40 -0.85 2.74
C SER A 4 -5.45 -0.30 1.31
N SER A 5 -6.29 -0.89 0.43
CA SER A 5 -6.49 -0.38 -0.93
C SER A 5 -7.09 1.02 -0.92
N TYR A 6 -8.12 1.25 -0.10
CA TYR A 6 -8.69 2.59 0.07
C TYR A 6 -7.62 3.58 0.53
N HIS A 7 -6.88 3.24 1.58
CA HIS A 7 -5.87 4.11 2.17
C HIS A 7 -4.74 4.47 1.19
N PHE A 8 -4.22 3.49 0.45
CA PHE A 8 -3.17 3.74 -0.54
C PHE A 8 -3.66 4.60 -1.71
N GLY A 9 -4.88 4.36 -2.18
CA GLY A 9 -5.47 5.20 -3.22
C GLY A 9 -5.79 6.62 -2.72
N GLU A 10 -6.32 6.76 -1.50
CA GLU A 10 -6.58 8.05 -0.88
C GLU A 10 -5.29 8.86 -0.75
N GLN A 11 -4.24 8.28 -0.17
CA GLN A 11 -2.95 8.95 0.01
C GLN A 11 -2.37 9.45 -1.32
N HIS A 12 -2.53 8.67 -2.40
CA HIS A 12 -2.02 9.07 -3.72
C HIS A 12 -2.78 10.25 -4.32
N PHE A 13 -4.09 10.35 -4.07
CA PHE A 13 -4.95 11.34 -4.73
C PHE A 13 -5.51 12.43 -3.82
N ILE A 14 -5.33 12.39 -2.50
CA ILE A 14 -5.95 13.34 -1.58
C ILE A 14 -5.57 14.79 -1.89
N SER A 15 -4.32 15.04 -2.26
CA SER A 15 -3.84 16.38 -2.64
C SER A 15 -4.35 16.85 -4.01
N LYS A 16 -4.85 15.92 -4.83
CA LYS A 16 -5.38 16.15 -6.19
C LYS A 16 -6.92 16.23 -6.21
N SER A 17 -7.57 16.02 -5.07
CA SER A 17 -9.03 15.96 -4.92
C SER A 17 -9.63 17.31 -4.58
N ASN A 18 -10.74 17.65 -5.24
CA ASN A 18 -11.41 18.96 -5.09
C ASN A 18 -12.65 18.90 -4.17
N SER A 19 -13.07 17.73 -3.71
CA SER A 19 -14.31 17.56 -2.92
C SER A 19 -14.30 16.28 -2.10
N LYS A 20 -15.26 16.17 -1.16
CA LYS A 20 -15.57 14.89 -0.49
C LYS A 20 -16.80 14.29 -1.19
N ASP A 21 -16.59 13.36 -2.10
CA ASP A 21 -17.64 12.62 -2.80
C ASP A 21 -17.42 11.11 -2.56
N TYR A 22 -18.51 10.39 -2.39
CA TYR A 22 -18.46 8.94 -2.23
C TYR A 22 -17.81 8.23 -3.44
N LEU A 23 -17.93 8.81 -4.64
CA LEU A 23 -17.27 8.31 -5.84
C LEU A 23 -15.74 8.37 -5.74
N LEU A 24 -15.19 9.34 -5.00
CA LEU A 24 -13.76 9.42 -4.71
C LEU A 24 -13.31 8.21 -3.88
N SER A 25 -14.06 7.86 -2.85
CA SER A 25 -13.77 6.68 -2.03
C SER A 25 -13.77 5.39 -2.86
N LEU A 26 -14.70 5.27 -3.80
CA LEU A 26 -14.74 4.14 -4.73
C LEU A 26 -13.53 4.13 -5.68
N TYR A 27 -13.14 5.29 -6.18
CA TYR A 27 -11.96 5.43 -7.05
C TYR A 27 -10.67 5.10 -6.29
N TYR A 28 -10.50 5.61 -5.06
CA TYR A 28 -9.34 5.31 -4.22
C TYR A 28 -9.22 3.81 -3.96
N THR A 29 -10.34 3.17 -3.58
CA THR A 29 -10.36 1.72 -3.37
C THR A 29 -10.00 0.96 -4.64
N SER A 30 -10.54 1.37 -5.79
CA SER A 30 -10.25 0.73 -7.08
C SER A 30 -8.79 0.86 -7.49
N TYR A 31 -8.21 2.06 -7.34
CA TYR A 31 -6.81 2.32 -7.65
C TYR A 31 -5.86 1.53 -6.73
N GLY A 32 -6.09 1.56 -5.43
CA GLY A 32 -5.27 0.78 -4.51
C GLY A 32 -5.45 -0.73 -4.71
N MET A 33 -6.66 -1.19 -5.09
CA MET A 33 -6.89 -2.59 -5.47
C MET A 33 -6.10 -2.96 -6.74
N LEU A 34 -5.97 -2.04 -7.70
CA LEU A 34 -5.12 -2.22 -8.87
C LEU A 34 -3.66 -2.45 -8.46
N ILE A 35 -3.12 -1.66 -7.54
CA ILE A 35 -1.74 -1.83 -7.04
C ILE A 35 -1.56 -3.21 -6.39
N PHE A 36 -2.44 -3.60 -5.46
CA PHE A 36 -2.36 -4.91 -4.82
C PHE A 36 -2.54 -6.06 -5.82
N SER A 37 -3.49 -5.95 -6.73
CA SER A 37 -3.72 -6.99 -7.73
C SER A 37 -2.55 -7.13 -8.70
N MET A 38 -1.81 -6.06 -9.02
CA MET A 38 -0.57 -6.12 -9.80
C MET A 38 0.51 -6.92 -9.06
N ILE A 39 0.71 -6.66 -7.77
CA ILE A 39 1.67 -7.40 -6.94
C ILE A 39 1.28 -8.89 -6.90
N PHE A 40 0.00 -9.19 -6.67
CA PHE A 40 -0.49 -10.56 -6.59
C PHE A 40 -0.40 -11.29 -7.94
N PHE A 41 -0.71 -10.61 -9.03
CA PHE A 41 -0.61 -11.15 -10.38
C PHE A 41 0.83 -11.46 -10.77
N SER A 42 1.79 -10.62 -10.37
CA SER A 42 3.22 -10.81 -10.70
C SER A 42 3.86 -11.97 -9.91
N SER A 43 3.31 -12.35 -8.76
CA SER A 43 3.89 -13.37 -7.85
C SER A 43 2.83 -14.38 -7.40
N GLN A 44 2.01 -14.90 -8.32
CA GLN A 44 0.84 -15.73 -8.01
C GLN A 44 1.16 -16.93 -7.12
N GLU A 45 2.24 -17.66 -7.42
CA GLU A 45 2.62 -18.87 -6.68
C GLU A 45 2.94 -18.55 -5.22
N GLU A 46 3.75 -17.50 -4.98
CA GLU A 46 4.09 -17.06 -3.62
C GLU A 46 2.83 -16.58 -2.85
N VAL A 47 1.95 -15.84 -3.52
CA VAL A 47 0.70 -15.34 -2.92
C VAL A 47 -0.21 -16.49 -2.52
N ILE A 48 -0.40 -17.50 -3.36
CA ILE A 48 -1.24 -18.66 -3.08
C ILE A 48 -0.71 -19.42 -1.86
N ILE A 49 0.60 -19.63 -1.79
CA ILE A 49 1.24 -20.31 -0.66
C ILE A 49 1.01 -19.52 0.63
N ILE A 50 1.35 -18.23 0.63
CA ILE A 50 1.25 -17.37 1.83
C ILE A 50 -0.21 -17.25 2.30
N VAL A 51 -1.15 -17.00 1.39
CA VAL A 51 -2.57 -16.90 1.77
C VAL A 51 -3.07 -18.21 2.34
N ASN A 52 -2.73 -19.36 1.74
CA ASN A 52 -3.13 -20.66 2.25
C ASN A 52 -2.51 -20.94 3.65
N GLU A 53 -1.25 -20.59 3.85
CA GLU A 53 -0.57 -20.79 5.15
C GLU A 53 -1.19 -19.93 6.28
N ILE A 54 -1.55 -18.68 5.99
CA ILE A 54 -2.10 -17.76 7.01
C ILE A 54 -3.59 -18.04 7.28
N THR A 55 -4.38 -18.29 6.22
CA THR A 55 -5.85 -18.29 6.32
C THR A 55 -6.48 -19.66 6.19
N ASN A 56 -5.73 -20.69 5.76
CA ASN A 56 -6.21 -22.00 5.31
C ASN A 56 -7.24 -21.90 4.16
N VAL A 57 -7.23 -20.80 3.41
CA VAL A 57 -8.10 -20.60 2.24
C VAL A 57 -7.29 -20.81 0.97
N PHE A 58 -7.76 -21.66 0.08
CA PHE A 58 -7.16 -21.86 -1.23
C PHE A 58 -7.61 -20.77 -2.20
N VAL A 59 -6.66 -20.02 -2.73
CA VAL A 59 -6.88 -19.02 -3.78
C VAL A 59 -6.36 -19.57 -5.10
N SER A 60 -7.17 -19.52 -6.15
CA SER A 60 -6.77 -20.00 -7.48
C SER A 60 -6.10 -18.91 -8.31
N ASN A 61 -5.26 -19.31 -9.27
CA ASN A 61 -4.70 -18.41 -10.27
C ASN A 61 -5.79 -17.67 -11.05
N GLU A 62 -6.91 -18.34 -11.36
CA GLU A 62 -8.03 -17.72 -12.06
C GLU A 62 -8.63 -16.56 -11.26
N PHE A 63 -8.77 -16.74 -9.94
CA PHE A 63 -9.25 -15.66 -9.06
C PHE A 63 -8.29 -14.46 -9.09
N LEU A 64 -6.98 -14.68 -9.01
CA LEU A 64 -5.98 -13.60 -9.06
C LEU A 64 -6.01 -12.88 -10.42
N ASN A 65 -6.18 -13.62 -11.51
CA ASN A 65 -6.33 -13.05 -12.86
C ASN A 65 -7.60 -12.19 -12.96
N ILE A 66 -8.74 -12.70 -12.49
CA ILE A 66 -10.02 -11.95 -12.49
C ILE A 66 -9.89 -10.69 -11.65
N LEU A 67 -9.27 -10.78 -10.48
CA LEU A 67 -9.02 -9.64 -9.60
C LEU A 67 -8.19 -8.57 -10.31
N PHE A 68 -7.12 -8.96 -10.99
CA PHE A 68 -6.24 -8.04 -11.72
C PHE A 68 -6.97 -7.36 -12.88
N TYR A 69 -7.59 -8.11 -13.78
CA TYR A 69 -8.27 -7.53 -14.93
C TYR A 69 -9.50 -6.70 -14.56
N SER A 70 -10.26 -7.11 -13.53
CA SER A 70 -11.38 -6.32 -13.02
C SER A 70 -10.93 -5.03 -12.37
N SER A 71 -9.80 -5.04 -11.65
CA SER A 71 -9.20 -3.83 -11.05
C SER A 71 -8.71 -2.85 -12.12
N ILE A 72 -8.11 -3.32 -13.21
CA ILE A 72 -7.76 -2.48 -14.35
C ILE A 72 -9.03 -1.83 -14.94
N ALA A 73 -10.04 -2.64 -15.26
CA ALA A 73 -11.26 -2.14 -15.89
C ALA A 73 -11.98 -1.12 -15.00
N SER A 74 -12.14 -1.42 -13.71
CA SER A 74 -12.79 -0.49 -12.76
C SER A 74 -12.02 0.80 -12.59
N THR A 75 -10.68 0.73 -12.48
CA THR A 75 -9.84 1.93 -12.36
C THR A 75 -9.91 2.80 -13.60
N ILE A 76 -9.88 2.22 -14.80
CA ILE A 76 -10.02 2.98 -16.05
C ILE A 76 -11.40 3.66 -16.12
N ILE A 77 -12.48 2.93 -15.89
CA ILE A 77 -13.84 3.47 -15.94
C ILE A 77 -14.00 4.62 -14.92
N LEU A 78 -13.57 4.39 -13.68
CA LEU A 78 -13.68 5.42 -12.64
C LEU A 78 -12.77 6.63 -12.92
N SER A 79 -11.58 6.44 -13.50
CA SER A 79 -10.71 7.56 -13.91
C SER A 79 -11.40 8.47 -14.92
N PHE A 80 -12.10 7.90 -15.90
CA PHE A 80 -12.90 8.70 -16.84
C PHE A 80 -14.03 9.43 -16.12
N VAL A 81 -14.76 8.77 -15.22
CA VAL A 81 -15.84 9.40 -14.45
C VAL A 81 -15.31 10.57 -13.60
N MET A 82 -14.16 10.38 -12.92
CA MET A 82 -13.52 11.42 -12.10
C MET A 82 -13.14 12.64 -12.94
N GLN A 83 -12.59 12.41 -14.11
CA GLN A 83 -12.18 13.49 -15.02
C GLN A 83 -13.38 14.24 -15.62
N PHE A 84 -14.43 13.52 -16.05
CA PHE A 84 -15.66 14.14 -16.53
C PHE A 84 -16.35 14.98 -15.46
N LYS A 85 -16.38 14.52 -14.22
CA LYS A 85 -16.96 15.25 -13.08
C LYS A 85 -16.04 16.32 -12.50
N LYS A 86 -14.80 16.42 -12.96
CA LYS A 86 -13.76 17.35 -12.44
C LYS A 86 -13.52 17.18 -10.93
N LEU A 87 -13.68 15.97 -10.42
CA LEU A 87 -13.49 15.66 -8.99
C LEU A 87 -12.01 15.54 -8.62
N ILE A 88 -11.19 15.11 -9.56
CA ILE A 88 -9.72 14.99 -9.41
C ILE A 88 -9.04 15.67 -10.59
N THR A 89 -7.94 16.37 -10.31
CA THR A 89 -7.03 16.91 -11.31
C THR A 89 -5.76 16.08 -11.34
N PHE A 90 -5.59 15.24 -12.35
CA PHE A 90 -4.37 14.47 -12.57
C PHE A 90 -4.00 14.40 -14.04
N ASN A 91 -2.70 14.22 -14.30
CA ASN A 91 -2.19 13.99 -15.63
C ASN A 91 -2.28 12.50 -15.97
N PHE A 92 -3.16 12.15 -16.89
CA PHE A 92 -3.40 10.77 -17.29
C PHE A 92 -2.12 10.06 -17.76
N PHE A 93 -1.23 10.78 -18.42
CA PHE A 93 0.01 10.25 -18.93
C PHE A 93 1.01 9.91 -17.79
N GLU A 94 1.09 10.75 -16.79
CA GLU A 94 1.94 10.51 -15.60
C GLU A 94 1.46 9.28 -14.82
N GLU A 95 0.15 9.13 -14.65
CA GLU A 95 -0.43 7.96 -13.95
C GLU A 95 -0.20 6.66 -14.72
N ILE A 96 -0.33 6.68 -16.06
CA ILE A 96 -0.03 5.50 -16.88
C ILE A 96 1.45 5.10 -16.76
N ILE A 97 2.37 6.08 -16.85
CA ILE A 97 3.80 5.80 -16.69
C ILE A 97 4.09 5.20 -15.32
N LEU A 98 3.48 5.74 -14.26
CA LEU A 98 3.64 5.22 -12.91
C LEU A 98 3.15 3.77 -12.79
N ILE A 99 1.96 3.47 -13.31
CA ILE A 99 1.40 2.11 -13.29
C ILE A 99 2.29 1.14 -14.07
N ILE A 100 2.78 1.53 -15.24
CA ILE A 100 3.70 0.70 -16.02
C ILE A 100 5.01 0.46 -15.27
N LEU A 101 5.59 1.51 -14.66
CA LEU A 101 6.81 1.40 -13.87
C LEU A 101 6.62 0.44 -12.69
N LEU A 102 5.53 0.56 -11.95
CA LEU A 102 5.20 -0.35 -10.85
C LEU A 102 5.02 -1.79 -11.34
N PHE A 103 4.33 -1.97 -12.45
CA PHE A 103 4.13 -3.31 -13.03
C PHE A 103 5.47 -3.96 -13.41
N VAL A 104 6.40 -3.20 -13.99
CA VAL A 104 7.75 -3.69 -14.29
C VAL A 104 8.52 -4.06 -13.03
N ILE A 105 8.47 -3.20 -11.99
CA ILE A 105 9.11 -3.46 -10.71
C ILE A 105 8.58 -4.76 -10.09
N PHE A 106 7.26 -4.95 -10.06
CA PHE A 106 6.63 -6.13 -9.46
C PHE A 106 6.92 -7.42 -10.23
N ASN A 107 7.15 -7.34 -11.55
CA ASN A 107 7.52 -8.53 -12.34
C ASN A 107 9.01 -8.91 -12.21
N ILE A 108 9.88 -7.98 -11.81
CA ILE A 108 11.33 -8.24 -11.67
C ILE A 108 11.67 -8.61 -10.23
N ALA A 109 10.99 -8.00 -9.25
CA ALA A 109 11.22 -8.22 -7.83
C ALA A 109 10.46 -9.45 -7.32
N SER A 110 10.93 -10.06 -6.21
CA SER A 110 10.10 -11.01 -5.45
C SER A 110 8.90 -10.30 -4.81
N LEU A 111 7.87 -11.05 -4.43
CA LEU A 111 6.65 -10.52 -3.79
C LEU A 111 6.96 -9.54 -2.66
N ILE A 112 7.82 -9.95 -1.72
CA ILE A 112 8.19 -9.14 -0.56
C ILE A 112 8.98 -7.90 -0.98
N ALA A 113 9.95 -8.03 -1.90
CA ALA A 113 10.76 -6.91 -2.35
C ALA A 113 9.93 -5.89 -3.14
N GLY A 114 9.05 -6.34 -4.03
CA GLY A 114 8.14 -5.48 -4.79
C GLY A 114 7.20 -4.70 -3.88
N PHE A 115 6.57 -5.39 -2.92
CA PHE A 115 5.74 -4.74 -1.91
C PHE A 115 6.54 -3.73 -1.07
N ALA A 116 7.74 -4.09 -0.60
CA ALA A 116 8.57 -3.21 0.21
C ALA A 116 9.00 -1.95 -0.56
N ILE A 117 9.38 -2.08 -1.82
CA ILE A 117 9.73 -0.93 -2.68
C ILE A 117 8.54 0.02 -2.81
N TYR A 118 7.35 -0.52 -3.15
CA TYR A 118 6.14 0.28 -3.24
C TYR A 118 5.81 0.95 -1.91
N PHE A 119 5.78 0.18 -0.82
CA PHE A 119 5.44 0.67 0.51
C PHE A 119 6.39 1.78 0.98
N ILE A 120 7.70 1.64 0.76
CA ILE A 120 8.68 2.64 1.19
C ILE A 120 8.53 3.92 0.35
N ILE A 121 8.53 3.80 -0.98
CA ILE A 121 8.64 4.97 -1.87
C ILE A 121 7.31 5.71 -1.99
N TRP A 122 6.20 4.99 -2.16
CA TRP A 122 4.89 5.61 -2.45
C TRP A 122 3.99 5.77 -1.23
N HIS A 123 4.30 5.08 -0.13
CA HIS A 123 3.52 5.20 1.11
C HIS A 123 4.33 5.83 2.24
N SER A 124 5.44 5.20 2.68
CA SER A 124 6.14 5.61 3.90
C SER A 124 6.83 6.96 3.77
N ILE A 125 7.52 7.24 2.65
CA ILE A 125 8.20 8.53 2.46
C ILE A 125 7.21 9.70 2.38
N PRO A 126 6.12 9.66 1.60
CA PRO A 126 5.09 10.70 1.62
C PRO A 126 4.44 10.86 3.00
N SER A 127 4.06 9.76 3.66
CA SER A 127 3.47 9.80 5.00
C SER A 127 4.40 10.44 6.04
N LEU A 128 5.69 10.10 6.02
CA LEU A 128 6.69 10.73 6.86
C LEU A 128 6.78 12.25 6.64
N ARG A 129 6.78 12.67 5.38
CA ARG A 129 6.78 14.10 5.04
C ARG A 129 5.56 14.81 5.59
N ASP A 130 4.37 14.23 5.39
CA ASP A 130 3.12 14.82 5.85
C ASP A 130 3.07 14.92 7.39
N GLN A 131 3.55 13.89 8.10
CA GLN A 131 3.68 13.91 9.56
C GLN A 131 4.63 15.02 10.05
N ILE A 132 5.77 15.22 9.37
CA ILE A 132 6.71 16.29 9.73
C ILE A 132 6.06 17.67 9.50
N ILE A 133 5.33 17.85 8.41
CA ILE A 133 4.62 19.10 8.12
C ILE A 133 3.53 19.35 9.17
N GLU A 134 2.79 18.33 9.56
CA GLU A 134 1.73 18.45 10.58
C GLU A 134 2.31 18.84 11.95
N LEU A 135 3.44 18.25 12.34
CA LEU A 135 4.06 18.51 13.65
C LEU A 135 4.89 19.79 13.70
N HIS A 136 5.50 20.20 12.60
CA HIS A 136 6.49 21.27 12.54
C HIS A 136 6.16 22.38 11.53
N SER A 137 4.99 22.32 10.88
CA SER A 137 4.46 23.27 9.88
C SER A 137 5.19 23.28 8.54
N GLU A 138 6.42 22.75 8.45
CA GLU A 138 7.18 22.68 7.20
C GLU A 138 8.13 21.48 7.16
N PHE A 139 8.40 20.99 5.95
CA PHE A 139 9.38 19.94 5.73
C PHE A 139 10.74 20.56 5.37
N ASN A 140 11.70 20.48 6.30
CA ASN A 140 13.08 20.85 6.09
C ASN A 140 14.03 19.86 6.80
N THR A 141 15.34 19.98 6.56
CA THR A 141 16.35 19.07 7.13
C THR A 141 16.36 19.07 8.65
N ASP A 142 16.18 20.24 9.28
CA ASP A 142 16.22 20.38 10.74
C ASP A 142 15.02 19.69 11.38
N ASN A 143 13.83 19.88 10.84
CA ASN A 143 12.60 19.22 11.28
C ASN A 143 12.64 17.70 11.03
N LEU A 144 13.23 17.25 9.92
CA LEU A 144 13.46 15.82 9.67
C LEU A 144 14.39 15.23 10.74
N VAL A 145 15.51 15.87 11.03
CA VAL A 145 16.46 15.40 12.06
C VAL A 145 15.81 15.39 13.43
N LEU A 146 15.02 16.43 13.77
CA LEU A 146 14.29 16.50 15.03
C LEU A 146 13.26 15.37 15.15
N TYR A 147 12.48 15.12 14.09
CA TYR A 147 11.53 14.01 14.03
C TYR A 147 12.21 12.65 14.23
N LEU A 148 13.31 12.41 13.50
CA LEU A 148 14.08 11.17 13.63
C LEU A 148 14.61 10.97 15.04
N LYS A 149 15.19 12.01 15.66
CA LYS A 149 15.67 11.93 17.05
C LYS A 149 14.55 11.60 18.05
N ASN A 150 13.39 12.22 17.89
CA ASN A 150 12.25 11.99 18.78
C ASN A 150 11.63 10.59 18.57
N SER A 151 11.77 10.01 17.36
CA SER A 151 11.21 8.70 17.01
C SER A 151 12.11 7.53 17.38
N VAL A 152 13.42 7.75 17.62
CA VAL A 152 14.40 6.67 17.89
C VAL A 152 13.96 5.75 19.01
N LEU A 153 13.45 6.30 20.12
CA LEU A 153 13.01 5.49 21.27
C LEU A 153 11.86 4.55 20.88
N TYR A 154 10.88 5.04 20.13
CA TYR A 154 9.74 4.24 19.69
C TYR A 154 10.18 3.13 18.72
N TRP A 155 11.11 3.42 17.82
CA TRP A 155 11.69 2.42 16.92
C TRP A 155 12.45 1.33 17.67
N LEU A 156 13.28 1.72 18.65
CA LEU A 156 14.00 0.75 19.46
C LEU A 156 13.04 -0.15 20.24
N VAL A 157 12.01 0.42 20.86
CA VAL A 157 10.99 -0.36 21.57
C VAL A 157 10.26 -1.32 20.61
N SER A 158 9.90 -0.85 19.41
CA SER A 158 9.24 -1.69 18.40
C SER A 158 10.12 -2.85 17.94
N ILE A 159 11.40 -2.58 17.64
CA ILE A 159 12.38 -3.61 17.23
C ILE A 159 12.58 -4.63 18.34
N VAL A 160 12.80 -4.19 19.57
CA VAL A 160 12.96 -5.09 20.73
C VAL A 160 11.70 -5.92 20.95
N SER A 161 10.51 -5.31 20.86
CA SER A 161 9.24 -6.03 20.98
C SER A 161 9.07 -7.10 19.92
N LEU A 162 9.51 -6.83 18.68
CA LEU A 162 9.48 -7.79 17.57
C LEU A 162 10.41 -8.97 17.81
N PHE A 163 11.63 -8.72 18.33
CA PHE A 163 12.55 -9.78 18.73
C PHE A 163 11.99 -10.62 19.90
N VAL A 164 11.41 -9.98 20.91
CA VAL A 164 10.78 -10.69 22.04
C VAL A 164 9.63 -11.55 21.51
N LEU A 165 8.78 -11.01 20.65
CA LEU A 165 7.67 -11.76 20.03
C LEU A 165 8.20 -12.98 19.26
N TYR A 166 9.25 -12.82 18.47
CA TYR A 166 9.87 -13.92 17.73
C TYR A 166 10.38 -15.05 18.64
N TYR A 167 10.98 -14.72 19.78
CA TYR A 167 11.48 -15.73 20.73
C TYR A 167 10.38 -16.37 21.60
N VAL A 168 9.29 -15.63 21.87
CA VAL A 168 8.19 -16.13 22.71
C VAL A 168 7.20 -16.98 21.92
N VAL A 169 6.99 -16.63 20.65
CA VAL A 169 6.07 -17.35 19.77
C VAL A 169 6.84 -18.47 19.08
N ASN A 170 6.74 -19.68 19.62
CA ASN A 170 7.38 -20.89 19.06
C ASN A 170 6.69 -21.42 17.79
N ASP A 171 5.54 -20.89 17.43
CA ASP A 171 4.77 -21.24 16.23
C ASP A 171 5.00 -20.20 15.14
N GLU A 172 5.70 -20.61 14.07
CA GLU A 172 6.04 -19.75 12.94
C GLU A 172 4.79 -19.17 12.25
N LYS A 173 3.72 -19.95 12.11
CA LYS A 173 2.47 -19.49 11.52
C LYS A 173 1.80 -18.42 12.38
N LEU A 174 1.80 -18.62 13.69
CA LEU A 174 1.26 -17.64 14.63
C LEU A 174 2.08 -16.34 14.60
N PHE A 175 3.42 -16.45 14.56
CA PHE A 175 4.30 -15.28 14.43
C PHE A 175 4.02 -14.49 13.15
N ILE A 176 3.98 -15.16 12.00
CA ILE A 176 3.68 -14.54 10.70
C ILE A 176 2.31 -13.88 10.72
N SER A 177 1.30 -14.56 11.25
CA SER A 177 -0.07 -14.04 11.35
C SER A 177 -0.15 -12.79 12.22
N LEU A 178 0.51 -12.77 13.36
CA LEU A 178 0.60 -11.61 14.25
C LEU A 178 1.38 -10.46 13.61
N PHE A 179 2.48 -10.76 12.94
CA PHE A 179 3.28 -9.75 12.23
C PHE A 179 2.48 -9.05 11.14
N PHE A 180 1.80 -9.80 10.28
CA PHE A 180 0.95 -9.21 9.24
C PHE A 180 -0.27 -8.51 9.78
N SER A 181 -0.87 -9.00 10.88
CA SER A 181 -1.97 -8.32 11.56
C SER A 181 -1.51 -6.97 12.14
N PHE A 182 -0.30 -6.92 12.68
CA PHE A 182 0.29 -5.69 13.21
C PHE A 182 0.59 -4.68 12.10
N LEU A 183 1.16 -5.14 10.97
CA LEU A 183 1.37 -4.28 9.79
C LEU A 183 0.04 -3.72 9.26
N ALA A 184 -1.00 -4.54 9.17
CA ALA A 184 -2.32 -4.10 8.72
C ALA A 184 -3.01 -3.12 9.68
N ALA A 185 -2.67 -3.14 10.97
CA ALA A 185 -3.23 -2.23 11.96
C ALA A 185 -2.52 -0.86 11.99
N ILE A 186 -1.29 -0.77 11.46
CA ILE A 186 -0.50 0.48 11.42
C ILE A 186 -0.76 1.25 10.11
N THR A 187 -1.28 0.59 9.08
CA THR A 187 -1.63 1.20 7.78
C THR A 187 -3.08 1.66 7.76
#